data_68b8e34ec495216e1ab84a6ada481069
#
_entry.id   68b8e34ec495216e1ab84a6ada481069
#
_cell.length_a   1.000
_cell.length_b   1.000
_cell.length_c   1.000
_cell.angle_alpha   90.00
_cell.angle_beta   90.00
_cell.angle_gamma   90.00
#
_symmetry.space_group_name_H-M   'P 1'
#
loop_
_entity.id
_entity.type
_entity.pdbx_description
1 polymer ?
#
loop_
_entity_poly.entity_id
_entity_poly.type
_entity_poly.pdbx_seq_one_letter_code
_entity_poly.pdbx_strand_id
1 'polypeptide(L)'
;RFNLATAQFSSIQDSASMRHLREQFLAGEQPQTCRKCWREERSGRTSKRMHTLDRLKHMIDDSEWTADAKPLMFLDLKLGNICNLKCRICGSWSSSTFAIEELANLEPGEDKKTSFHYQMLRNGAWPRENETFWTEIDQVSDQIRYIEFTGGEPFMIQEHFDMLQGLINRGIAHNIEIHYNTNGTQWPEQAEEIWRYFKTVEIAFSIDDVGARFEYQRSNAQWTEVCANIERFQDMRRRCDNIQLQVCATVNVFNVCYLEELSHWIEQQQFDFVYWNMMHEAYYFSISTLPESAKYTIAQRLRLARVNPQDRKEFDRIIDFMLGGVSLDGFNMRREMANLDRRRGQNLCKVEPEFAHMINYMGPD
;
A
#
# COMPACT_ATOMS: atom_id res chain seq x y z
N ARG A 1 -0.32 -20.97 3.79
CA ARG A 1 0.88 -20.25 3.32
C ARG A 1 1.88 -21.24 2.77
N PHE A 2 2.54 -20.90 1.68
CA PHE A 2 3.59 -21.68 1.05
C PHE A 2 4.92 -20.96 1.21
N ASN A 3 5.99 -21.70 1.41
CA ASN A 3 7.33 -21.15 1.40
C ASN A 3 7.93 -21.38 0.01
N LEU A 4 8.10 -20.34 -0.78
CA LEU A 4 8.62 -20.44 -2.14
C LEU A 4 10.09 -20.88 -2.22
N ALA A 5 10.82 -20.87 -1.11
CA ALA A 5 12.15 -21.48 -1.07
C ALA A 5 12.11 -23.02 -1.12
N THR A 6 10.96 -23.65 -0.84
CA THR A 6 10.80 -25.10 -0.77
C THR A 6 9.62 -25.66 -1.59
N ALA A 7 8.68 -24.81 -1.97
CA ALA A 7 7.51 -25.17 -2.77
C ALA A 7 7.65 -24.60 -4.17
N GLN A 8 7.39 -25.43 -5.19
CA GLN A 8 7.30 -24.96 -6.56
C GLN A 8 6.05 -24.12 -6.75
N PHE A 9 6.21 -22.89 -7.23
CA PHE A 9 5.11 -21.96 -7.43
C PHE A 9 4.03 -22.52 -8.35
N SER A 10 4.44 -23.15 -9.45
CA SER A 10 3.53 -23.78 -10.43
C SER A 10 2.64 -24.88 -9.83
N SER A 11 3.08 -25.57 -8.79
CA SER A 11 2.32 -26.65 -8.13
C SER A 11 1.36 -26.16 -7.04
N ILE A 12 1.42 -24.90 -6.65
CA ILE A 12 0.60 -24.36 -5.54
C ILE A 12 -0.89 -24.50 -5.83
N GLN A 13 -1.31 -24.19 -7.05
CA GLN A 13 -2.73 -24.21 -7.46
C GLN A 13 -3.36 -25.60 -7.36
N ASP A 14 -2.57 -26.65 -7.61
CA ASP A 14 -3.01 -28.06 -7.55
C ASP A 14 -2.86 -28.69 -6.17
N SER A 15 -2.33 -27.93 -5.21
CA SER A 15 -2.12 -28.44 -3.86
C SER A 15 -3.45 -28.81 -3.16
N ALA A 16 -3.40 -29.82 -2.30
CA ALA A 16 -4.55 -30.24 -1.49
C ALA A 16 -5.13 -29.08 -0.67
N SER A 17 -4.27 -28.18 -0.16
CA SER A 17 -4.70 -26.99 0.59
C SER A 17 -5.52 -26.03 -0.26
N MET A 18 -5.13 -25.78 -1.51
CA MET A 18 -5.86 -24.89 -2.41
C MET A 18 -7.15 -25.53 -2.92
N ARG A 19 -7.13 -26.84 -3.19
CA ARG A 19 -8.35 -27.60 -3.52
C ARG A 19 -9.36 -27.51 -2.37
N HIS A 20 -8.94 -27.81 -1.15
CA HIS A 20 -9.81 -27.72 0.03
C HIS A 20 -10.37 -26.30 0.23
N LEU A 21 -9.57 -25.27 0.03
CA LEU A 21 -10.03 -23.88 0.13
C LEU A 21 -11.14 -23.58 -0.92
N ARG A 22 -10.99 -24.06 -2.16
CA ARG A 22 -12.01 -23.91 -3.20
C ARG A 22 -13.28 -24.68 -2.86
N GLU A 23 -13.16 -25.90 -2.34
CA GLU A 23 -14.31 -26.70 -1.86
C GLU A 23 -15.11 -25.96 -0.78
N GLN A 24 -14.43 -25.35 0.18
CA GLN A 24 -15.08 -24.54 1.22
C GLN A 24 -15.86 -23.36 0.63
N PHE A 25 -15.29 -22.64 -0.33
CA PHE A 25 -15.98 -21.55 -1.02
C PHE A 25 -17.22 -22.03 -1.80
N LEU A 26 -17.11 -23.17 -2.50
CA LEU A 26 -18.21 -23.77 -3.24
C LEU A 26 -19.34 -24.24 -2.32
N ALA A 27 -18.98 -24.68 -1.11
CA ALA A 27 -19.95 -25.04 -0.06
C ALA A 27 -20.58 -23.82 0.63
N GLY A 28 -20.19 -22.58 0.26
CA GLY A 28 -20.69 -21.36 0.92
C GLY A 28 -20.08 -21.10 2.30
N GLU A 29 -19.00 -21.80 2.64
CA GLU A 29 -18.31 -21.61 3.91
C GLU A 29 -17.50 -20.32 3.92
N GLN A 30 -17.17 -19.85 5.14
CA GLN A 30 -16.26 -18.73 5.38
C GLN A 30 -14.90 -19.24 5.90
N PRO A 31 -13.95 -19.60 5.02
CA PRO A 31 -12.68 -20.17 5.45
C PRO A 31 -11.93 -19.25 6.43
N GLN A 32 -11.36 -19.85 7.47
CA GLN A 32 -10.60 -19.14 8.52
C GLN A 32 -9.42 -18.34 7.93
N THR A 33 -8.84 -18.81 6.83
CA THR A 33 -7.76 -18.11 6.11
C THR A 33 -8.17 -16.71 5.66
N CYS A 34 -9.46 -16.51 5.34
CA CYS A 34 -10.03 -15.25 4.85
C CYS A 34 -10.71 -14.41 5.95
N ARG A 35 -10.46 -14.72 7.23
CA ARG A 35 -11.10 -14.07 8.39
C ARG A 35 -11.04 -12.54 8.37
N LYS A 36 -9.99 -11.94 7.81
CA LYS A 36 -9.85 -10.48 7.69
C LYS A 36 -10.94 -9.93 6.78
N CYS A 37 -11.07 -10.49 5.59
CA CYS A 37 -12.11 -10.08 4.63
C CYS A 37 -13.52 -10.26 5.21
N TRP A 38 -13.80 -11.40 5.83
CA TRP A 38 -15.12 -11.65 6.45
C TRP A 38 -15.46 -10.65 7.56
N ARG A 39 -14.46 -10.23 8.34
CA ARG A 39 -14.64 -9.21 9.37
C ARG A 39 -14.95 -7.84 8.77
N GLU A 40 -14.26 -7.46 7.71
CA GLU A 40 -14.49 -6.20 6.99
C GLU A 40 -15.90 -6.18 6.39
N GLU A 41 -16.28 -7.24 5.71
CA GLU A 41 -17.62 -7.38 5.09
C GLU A 41 -18.75 -7.35 6.13
N ARG A 42 -18.60 -8.04 7.26
CA ARG A 42 -19.58 -7.97 8.36
C ARG A 42 -19.72 -6.58 8.98
N SER A 43 -18.70 -5.74 8.87
CA SER A 43 -18.76 -4.34 9.33
C SER A 43 -19.25 -3.37 8.24
N GLY A 44 -19.79 -3.89 7.12
CA GLY A 44 -20.29 -3.08 6.01
C GLY A 44 -19.20 -2.45 5.13
N ARG A 45 -17.94 -2.92 5.27
CA ARG A 45 -16.81 -2.42 4.47
C ARG A 45 -16.52 -3.31 3.27
N THR A 46 -16.01 -2.72 2.20
CA THR A 46 -15.50 -3.49 1.06
C THR A 46 -14.17 -4.15 1.44
N SER A 47 -14.13 -5.47 1.40
CA SER A 47 -12.89 -6.22 1.62
C SER A 47 -12.02 -6.27 0.36
N LYS A 48 -10.72 -6.63 0.50
CA LYS A 48 -9.85 -6.89 -0.65
C LYS A 48 -10.47 -7.96 -1.57
N ARG A 49 -11.13 -8.97 -1.01
CA ARG A 49 -11.82 -10.03 -1.77
C ARG A 49 -12.93 -9.45 -2.65
N MET A 50 -13.82 -8.64 -2.07
CA MET A 50 -14.91 -8.01 -2.83
C MET A 50 -14.38 -7.05 -3.88
N HIS A 51 -13.40 -6.21 -3.51
CA HIS A 51 -12.76 -5.29 -4.43
C HIS A 51 -12.12 -6.02 -5.62
N THR A 52 -11.38 -7.10 -5.35
CA THR A 52 -10.75 -7.92 -6.41
C THR A 52 -11.79 -8.58 -7.31
N LEU A 53 -12.86 -9.16 -6.74
CA LEU A 53 -13.94 -9.75 -7.54
C LEU A 53 -14.65 -8.71 -8.42
N ASP A 54 -14.98 -7.55 -7.87
CA ASP A 54 -15.62 -6.49 -8.64
C ASP A 54 -14.74 -5.98 -9.79
N ARG A 55 -13.44 -5.83 -9.52
CA ARG A 55 -12.47 -5.43 -10.52
C ARG A 55 -12.28 -6.45 -11.64
N LEU A 56 -12.29 -7.74 -11.31
CA LEU A 56 -12.03 -8.81 -12.25
C LEU A 56 -13.27 -9.43 -12.86
N LYS A 57 -14.48 -9.04 -12.46
CA LYS A 57 -15.73 -9.66 -12.93
C LYS A 57 -15.87 -9.68 -14.46
N HIS A 58 -15.32 -8.69 -15.16
CA HIS A 58 -15.31 -8.61 -16.61
C HIS A 58 -14.35 -9.59 -17.29
N MET A 59 -13.43 -10.20 -16.52
CA MET A 59 -12.48 -11.21 -16.99
C MET A 59 -12.89 -12.62 -16.58
N ILE A 60 -13.85 -12.75 -15.67
CA ILE A 60 -14.30 -14.04 -15.16
C ILE A 60 -15.47 -14.49 -16.02
N ASP A 61 -15.29 -15.59 -16.75
CA ASP A 61 -16.40 -16.27 -17.42
C ASP A 61 -17.33 -16.87 -16.37
N ASP A 62 -18.65 -16.81 -16.58
CA ASP A 62 -19.68 -17.46 -15.76
C ASP A 62 -19.64 -19.01 -15.86
N SER A 63 -18.56 -19.56 -16.35
CA SER A 63 -18.30 -20.99 -16.40
C SER A 63 -18.42 -21.64 -15.01
N GLU A 64 -18.84 -22.88 -14.95
CA GLU A 64 -19.00 -23.64 -13.70
C GLU A 64 -17.77 -23.56 -12.80
N TRP A 65 -17.95 -23.04 -11.61
CA TRP A 65 -16.93 -23.05 -10.56
C TRP A 65 -16.74 -24.46 -10.06
N THR A 66 -15.51 -24.96 -10.06
CA THR A 66 -15.15 -26.28 -9.56
C THR A 66 -13.99 -26.19 -8.56
N ALA A 67 -13.78 -27.26 -7.79
CA ALA A 67 -12.63 -27.37 -6.89
C ALA A 67 -11.30 -27.62 -7.60
N ASP A 68 -11.35 -27.97 -8.89
CA ASP A 68 -10.15 -28.20 -9.70
C ASP A 68 -9.33 -26.92 -9.89
N ALA A 69 -8.07 -27.10 -10.22
CA ALA A 69 -7.19 -25.98 -10.48
C ALA A 69 -7.76 -25.09 -11.60
N LYS A 70 -7.76 -23.79 -11.33
CA LYS A 70 -8.18 -22.79 -12.30
C LYS A 70 -6.95 -22.02 -12.79
N PRO A 71 -7.01 -21.42 -13.98
CA PRO A 71 -5.95 -20.55 -14.47
C PRO A 71 -5.57 -19.50 -13.43
N LEU A 72 -4.28 -19.25 -13.28
CA LEU A 72 -3.77 -18.19 -12.43
C LEU A 72 -3.91 -16.84 -13.15
N MET A 73 -5.05 -16.20 -13.00
CA MET A 73 -5.35 -14.95 -13.70
C MET A 73 -4.87 -13.70 -12.97
N PHE A 74 -4.77 -13.75 -11.65
CA PHE A 74 -4.43 -12.62 -10.79
C PHE A 74 -3.17 -12.91 -9.97
N LEU A 75 -2.20 -12.00 -10.04
CA LEU A 75 -1.00 -12.01 -9.21
C LEU A 75 -0.95 -10.75 -8.35
N ASP A 76 -0.92 -10.91 -7.03
CA ASP A 76 -0.56 -9.85 -6.08
C ASP A 76 0.87 -10.14 -5.61
N LEU A 77 1.83 -9.41 -6.15
CA LEU A 77 3.26 -9.58 -5.90
C LEU A 77 3.77 -8.50 -4.96
N LYS A 78 4.00 -8.90 -3.71
CA LYS A 78 4.78 -8.08 -2.78
C LYS A 78 6.27 -8.27 -3.05
N LEU A 79 6.90 -7.31 -3.73
CA LEU A 79 8.31 -7.33 -4.14
C LEU A 79 9.29 -7.06 -2.99
N GLY A 80 9.10 -7.78 -1.87
CA GLY A 80 9.95 -7.66 -0.70
C GLY A 80 9.75 -6.35 0.06
N ASN A 81 10.85 -5.83 0.66
CA ASN A 81 10.83 -4.60 1.46
C ASN A 81 11.91 -3.58 1.05
N ILE A 82 12.55 -3.75 -0.10
CA ILE A 82 13.54 -2.77 -0.57
C ILE A 82 12.82 -1.46 -0.82
N CYS A 83 13.19 -0.42 -0.05
CA CYS A 83 12.56 0.90 -0.10
C CYS A 83 13.57 1.96 0.36
N ASN A 84 13.58 3.10 -0.29
CA ASN A 84 14.41 4.26 0.06
C ASN A 84 13.82 5.12 1.18
N LEU A 85 12.53 4.94 1.50
CA LEU A 85 11.85 5.71 2.53
C LEU A 85 11.73 4.95 3.86
N LYS A 86 11.53 5.69 4.95
CA LYS A 86 11.20 5.19 6.28
C LYS A 86 9.96 5.90 6.83
N CYS A 87 8.82 5.69 6.17
CA CYS A 87 7.56 6.33 6.51
C CYS A 87 7.14 6.01 7.96
N ARG A 88 6.53 6.98 8.67
CA ARG A 88 6.12 6.82 10.08
C ARG A 88 5.06 5.75 10.29
N ILE A 89 4.21 5.55 9.30
CA ILE A 89 3.14 4.55 9.32
C ILE A 89 3.55 3.19 8.72
N CYS A 90 4.84 3.02 8.40
CA CYS A 90 5.39 1.81 7.83
C CYS A 90 6.13 0.97 8.90
N GLY A 91 6.83 -0.07 8.47
CA GLY A 91 7.66 -0.90 9.32
C GLY A 91 8.63 -1.74 8.52
N SER A 92 9.47 -2.50 9.21
CA SER A 92 10.52 -3.32 8.60
C SER A 92 10.02 -4.35 7.59
N TRP A 93 8.75 -4.73 7.67
CA TRP A 93 8.13 -5.66 6.71
C TRP A 93 7.90 -5.07 5.31
N SER A 94 7.98 -3.74 5.16
CA SER A 94 7.77 -3.04 3.89
C SER A 94 8.80 -1.94 3.63
N SER A 95 9.81 -1.77 4.50
CA SER A 95 10.91 -0.84 4.26
C SER A 95 12.21 -1.36 4.83
N SER A 96 13.19 -1.54 3.94
CA SER A 96 14.57 -1.88 4.32
C SER A 96 15.25 -0.73 5.05
N THR A 97 15.00 0.52 4.67
CA THR A 97 15.54 1.71 5.34
C THR A 97 14.99 1.86 6.76
N PHE A 98 13.69 1.57 6.95
CA PHE A 98 13.10 1.50 8.29
C PHE A 98 13.72 0.37 9.13
N ALA A 99 13.91 -0.82 8.55
CA ALA A 99 14.53 -1.94 9.24
C ALA A 99 15.98 -1.65 9.67
N ILE A 100 16.75 -0.94 8.84
CA ILE A 100 18.12 -0.48 9.17
C ILE A 100 18.08 0.52 10.34
N GLU A 101 17.13 1.48 10.36
CA GLU A 101 16.94 2.41 11.47
C GLU A 101 16.64 1.66 12.78
N GLU A 102 15.73 0.69 12.77
CA GLU A 102 15.40 -0.11 13.96
C GLU A 102 16.60 -0.94 14.45
N LEU A 103 17.35 -1.55 13.53
CA LEU A 103 18.58 -2.29 13.88
C LEU A 103 19.67 -1.42 14.52
N ALA A 104 19.72 -0.13 14.17
CA ALA A 104 20.66 0.82 14.79
C ALA A 104 20.17 1.27 16.18
N ASN A 105 18.91 1.04 16.54
CA ASN A 105 18.28 1.46 17.77
C ASN A 105 17.77 0.29 18.63
N LEU A 106 18.32 -0.91 18.46
CA LEU A 106 18.01 -2.06 19.31
C LEU A 106 18.41 -1.79 20.77
N GLU A 107 17.64 -2.34 21.69
CA GLU A 107 17.94 -2.24 23.11
C GLU A 107 19.29 -2.93 23.45
N PRO A 108 20.01 -2.43 24.46
CA PRO A 108 21.24 -3.05 24.89
C PRO A 108 21.05 -4.52 25.28
N GLY A 109 21.81 -5.42 24.62
CA GLY A 109 21.74 -6.87 24.85
C GLY A 109 20.87 -7.64 23.86
N GLU A 110 20.14 -6.98 22.98
CA GLU A 110 19.44 -7.65 21.88
C GLU A 110 20.43 -8.10 20.80
N ASP A 111 20.31 -9.36 20.37
CA ASP A 111 21.10 -9.89 19.26
C ASP A 111 20.52 -9.44 17.93
N LYS A 112 21.29 -8.66 17.17
CA LYS A 112 20.90 -8.16 15.85
C LYS A 112 20.44 -9.26 14.89
N LYS A 113 21.12 -10.44 14.90
CA LYS A 113 20.86 -11.52 13.94
C LYS A 113 19.54 -12.25 14.19
N THR A 114 19.07 -12.29 15.43
CA THR A 114 17.80 -12.90 15.81
C THR A 114 16.65 -11.92 15.84
N SER A 115 16.93 -10.61 15.72
CA SER A 115 15.92 -9.57 15.73
C SER A 115 14.95 -9.71 14.54
N PHE A 116 13.69 -9.33 14.77
CA PHE A 116 12.68 -9.26 13.70
C PHE A 116 13.12 -8.39 12.53
N HIS A 117 13.76 -7.26 12.80
CA HIS A 117 14.19 -6.29 11.79
C HIS A 117 15.26 -6.87 10.85
N TYR A 118 16.21 -7.63 11.40
CA TYR A 118 17.23 -8.33 10.60
C TYR A 118 16.61 -9.41 9.71
N GLN A 119 15.66 -10.18 10.25
CA GLN A 119 14.96 -11.20 9.46
C GLN A 119 14.17 -10.57 8.31
N MET A 120 13.54 -9.41 8.55
CA MET A 120 12.83 -8.67 7.49
C MET A 120 13.79 -8.17 6.42
N LEU A 121 14.97 -7.64 6.78
CA LEU A 121 15.97 -7.22 5.79
C LEU A 121 16.42 -8.40 4.92
N ARG A 122 16.76 -9.51 5.57
CA ARG A 122 17.28 -10.70 4.87
C ARG A 122 16.23 -11.28 3.92
N ASN A 123 15.02 -11.47 4.41
CA ASN A 123 13.94 -12.06 3.62
C ASN A 123 13.33 -11.08 2.61
N GLY A 124 13.48 -9.79 2.82
CA GLY A 124 12.90 -8.77 1.98
C GLY A 124 13.61 -8.55 0.65
N ALA A 125 14.83 -9.07 0.48
CA ALA A 125 15.59 -9.02 -0.76
C ALA A 125 15.24 -10.18 -1.73
N TRP A 126 14.26 -11.00 -1.39
CA TRP A 126 13.89 -12.21 -2.14
C TRP A 126 13.72 -12.01 -3.66
N PRO A 127 13.23 -10.86 -4.20
CA PRO A 127 13.09 -10.72 -5.65
C PRO A 127 14.42 -10.83 -6.38
N ARG A 128 15.51 -10.37 -5.76
CA ARG A 128 16.88 -10.41 -6.31
C ARG A 128 17.59 -11.75 -6.11
N GLU A 129 17.08 -12.59 -5.23
CA GLU A 129 17.73 -13.81 -4.79
C GLU A 129 17.01 -15.08 -5.27
N ASN A 130 15.78 -14.98 -5.79
CA ASN A 130 14.96 -16.13 -6.15
C ASN A 130 14.72 -16.22 -7.67
N GLU A 131 15.73 -16.59 -8.43
CA GLU A 131 15.63 -16.83 -9.87
C GLU A 131 14.60 -17.92 -10.23
N THR A 132 14.46 -18.94 -9.37
CA THR A 132 13.50 -20.01 -9.57
C THR A 132 12.06 -19.49 -9.64
N PHE A 133 11.69 -18.56 -8.77
CA PHE A 133 10.37 -17.94 -8.77
C PHE A 133 10.07 -17.27 -10.12
N TRP A 134 11.01 -16.48 -10.64
CA TRP A 134 10.81 -15.77 -11.90
C TRP A 134 10.70 -16.71 -13.10
N THR A 135 11.48 -17.80 -13.10
CA THR A 135 11.40 -18.85 -14.12
C THR A 135 10.06 -19.59 -14.05
N GLU A 136 9.57 -19.91 -12.85
CA GLU A 136 8.29 -20.60 -12.67
C GLU A 136 7.07 -19.73 -13.02
N ILE A 137 7.13 -18.41 -12.72
CA ILE A 137 6.09 -17.46 -13.15
C ILE A 137 5.99 -17.43 -14.67
N ASP A 138 7.10 -17.43 -15.38
CA ASP A 138 7.10 -17.44 -16.83
C ASP A 138 6.34 -18.64 -17.42
N GLN A 139 6.43 -19.81 -16.79
CA GLN A 139 5.73 -21.02 -17.22
C GLN A 139 4.20 -20.92 -17.13
N VAL A 140 3.65 -20.10 -16.23
CA VAL A 140 2.20 -19.92 -16.04
C VAL A 140 1.68 -18.60 -16.58
N SER A 141 2.54 -17.79 -17.18
CA SER A 141 2.24 -16.41 -17.56
C SER A 141 1.17 -16.25 -18.64
N ASP A 142 0.94 -17.24 -19.49
CA ASP A 142 -0.13 -17.23 -20.50
C ASP A 142 -1.54 -17.07 -19.92
N GLN A 143 -1.70 -17.45 -18.66
CA GLN A 143 -2.97 -17.42 -17.94
C GLN A 143 -3.19 -16.10 -17.21
N ILE A 144 -2.13 -15.30 -17.00
CA ILE A 144 -2.17 -14.06 -16.23
C ILE A 144 -2.96 -13.00 -17.00
N ARG A 145 -3.81 -12.27 -16.28
CA ARG A 145 -4.61 -11.14 -16.80
C ARG A 145 -4.44 -9.86 -15.97
N TYR A 146 -4.01 -10.00 -14.74
CA TYR A 146 -3.82 -8.89 -13.84
C TYR A 146 -2.62 -9.11 -12.92
N ILE A 147 -1.77 -8.10 -12.79
CA ILE A 147 -0.61 -8.11 -11.89
C ILE A 147 -0.65 -6.87 -11.03
N GLU A 148 -0.64 -7.05 -9.72
CA GLU A 148 -0.50 -5.98 -8.74
C GLU A 148 0.90 -6.04 -8.13
N PHE A 149 1.67 -4.97 -8.27
CA PHE A 149 3.00 -4.83 -7.68
C PHE A 149 2.95 -3.93 -6.45
N THR A 150 3.29 -4.52 -5.32
CA THR A 150 3.39 -3.85 -4.02
C THR A 150 4.73 -4.20 -3.36
N GLY A 151 4.94 -3.73 -2.16
CA GLY A 151 6.10 -4.15 -1.37
C GLY A 151 6.79 -3.00 -0.65
N GLY A 152 8.10 -2.86 -0.85
CA GLY A 152 8.86 -1.67 -0.49
C GLY A 152 8.56 -0.54 -1.49
N GLU A 153 9.47 -0.36 -2.45
CA GLU A 153 9.25 0.47 -3.63
C GLU A 153 9.44 -0.40 -4.88
N PRO A 154 8.38 -0.70 -5.64
CA PRO A 154 8.47 -1.58 -6.80
C PRO A 154 9.47 -1.11 -7.86
N PHE A 155 9.57 0.21 -8.08
CA PHE A 155 10.45 0.76 -9.11
C PHE A 155 11.96 0.64 -8.79
N MET A 156 12.31 0.18 -7.59
CA MET A 156 13.67 -0.18 -7.21
C MET A 156 14.02 -1.66 -7.50
N ILE A 157 13.10 -2.44 -8.06
CA ILE A 157 13.23 -3.89 -8.30
C ILE A 157 13.29 -4.14 -9.80
N GLN A 158 14.48 -4.42 -10.34
CA GLN A 158 14.66 -4.64 -11.79
C GLN A 158 13.99 -5.93 -12.27
N GLU A 159 14.00 -6.96 -11.47
CA GLU A 159 13.55 -8.31 -11.82
C GLU A 159 12.09 -8.36 -12.31
N HIS A 160 11.22 -7.50 -11.78
CA HIS A 160 9.86 -7.44 -12.28
C HIS A 160 9.75 -6.78 -13.65
N PHE A 161 10.61 -5.81 -13.99
CA PHE A 161 10.67 -5.24 -15.34
C PHE A 161 11.20 -6.26 -16.35
N ASP A 162 12.17 -7.10 -15.95
CA ASP A 162 12.66 -8.19 -16.77
C ASP A 162 11.55 -9.22 -17.07
N MET A 163 10.74 -9.54 -16.05
CA MET A 163 9.53 -10.37 -16.24
C MET A 163 8.55 -9.71 -17.22
N LEU A 164 8.24 -8.42 -17.08
CA LEU A 164 7.36 -7.70 -18.00
C LEU A 164 7.89 -7.72 -19.43
N GLN A 165 9.20 -7.55 -19.62
CA GLN A 165 9.84 -7.68 -20.93
C GLN A 165 9.67 -9.09 -21.51
N GLY A 166 9.75 -10.13 -20.68
CA GLY A 166 9.45 -11.50 -21.07
C GLY A 166 8.02 -11.67 -21.61
N LEU A 167 7.02 -11.08 -20.93
CA LEU A 167 5.61 -11.09 -21.37
C LEU A 167 5.41 -10.37 -22.71
N ILE A 168 6.14 -9.28 -22.97
CA ILE A 168 6.15 -8.57 -24.25
C ILE A 168 6.75 -9.46 -25.36
N ASN A 169 7.89 -10.07 -25.11
CA ASN A 169 8.58 -10.93 -26.08
C ASN A 169 7.73 -12.15 -26.47
N ARG A 170 6.86 -12.62 -25.58
CA ARG A 170 5.89 -13.70 -25.84
C ARG A 170 4.60 -13.21 -26.52
N GLY A 171 4.43 -11.90 -26.69
CA GLY A 171 3.26 -11.32 -27.35
C GLY A 171 1.96 -11.36 -26.53
N ILE A 172 2.02 -11.57 -25.21
CA ILE A 172 0.84 -11.71 -24.34
C ILE A 172 0.55 -10.48 -23.49
N ALA A 173 1.47 -9.51 -23.43
CA ALA A 173 1.37 -8.31 -22.62
C ALA A 173 0.07 -7.51 -22.83
N HIS A 174 -0.44 -7.45 -24.06
CA HIS A 174 -1.66 -6.72 -24.42
C HIS A 174 -2.94 -7.25 -23.75
N ASN A 175 -2.91 -8.45 -23.15
CA ASN A 175 -4.02 -9.04 -22.40
C ASN A 175 -3.93 -8.76 -20.88
N ILE A 176 -2.86 -8.12 -20.42
CA ILE A 176 -2.53 -8.00 -18.99
C ILE A 176 -2.72 -6.56 -18.54
N GLU A 177 -3.44 -6.40 -17.45
CA GLU A 177 -3.53 -5.15 -16.69
C GLU A 177 -2.51 -5.16 -15.56
N ILE A 178 -1.88 -4.02 -15.31
CA ILE A 178 -0.88 -3.85 -14.26
C ILE A 178 -1.33 -2.77 -13.30
N HIS A 179 -1.11 -3.01 -12.00
CA HIS A 179 -1.29 -2.01 -10.95
C HIS A 179 -0.02 -1.88 -10.11
N TYR A 180 0.43 -0.65 -9.92
CA TYR A 180 1.55 -0.32 -9.05
C TYR A 180 1.09 0.51 -7.85
N ASN A 181 1.62 0.18 -6.66
CA ASN A 181 1.63 1.10 -5.52
C ASN A 181 3.05 1.61 -5.34
N THR A 182 3.27 2.90 -5.59
CA THR A 182 4.58 3.54 -5.50
C THR A 182 4.61 4.70 -4.50
N ASN A 183 5.76 4.98 -3.94
CA ASN A 183 5.98 6.15 -3.10
C ASN A 183 6.24 7.44 -3.90
N GLY A 184 6.35 7.34 -5.22
CA GLY A 184 6.52 8.45 -6.14
C GLY A 184 7.93 9.03 -6.23
N THR A 185 8.90 8.52 -5.46
CA THR A 185 10.27 9.07 -5.47
C THR A 185 11.14 8.52 -6.61
N GLN A 186 10.68 7.48 -7.30
CA GLN A 186 11.44 6.81 -8.35
C GLN A 186 10.81 7.06 -9.72
N TRP A 187 11.65 7.32 -10.71
CA TRP A 187 11.27 7.29 -12.11
C TRP A 187 11.94 6.09 -12.79
N PRO A 188 11.19 5.09 -13.24
CA PRO A 188 11.75 3.94 -13.95
C PRO A 188 11.98 4.30 -15.42
N GLU A 189 13.23 4.45 -15.85
CA GLU A 189 13.60 4.94 -17.19
C GLU A 189 13.04 4.06 -18.33
N GLN A 190 12.90 2.75 -18.11
CA GLN A 190 12.36 1.79 -19.08
C GLN A 190 10.82 1.75 -19.13
N ALA A 191 10.13 2.46 -18.24
CA ALA A 191 8.68 2.33 -18.06
C ALA A 191 7.89 2.63 -19.34
N GLU A 192 8.17 3.72 -20.02
CA GLU A 192 7.43 4.13 -21.22
C GLU A 192 7.57 3.12 -22.36
N GLU A 193 8.76 2.51 -22.49
CA GLU A 193 9.02 1.51 -23.53
C GLU A 193 8.31 0.18 -23.24
N ILE A 194 8.20 -0.20 -21.95
CA ILE A 194 7.59 -1.45 -21.50
C ILE A 194 6.06 -1.31 -21.42
N TRP A 195 5.57 -0.30 -20.72
CA TRP A 195 4.16 -0.24 -20.32
C TRP A 195 3.19 -0.01 -21.49
N ARG A 196 3.62 0.60 -22.59
CA ARG A 196 2.79 0.79 -23.79
C ARG A 196 2.24 -0.50 -24.41
N TYR A 197 2.84 -1.65 -24.10
CA TYR A 197 2.43 -2.94 -24.63
C TYR A 197 1.33 -3.61 -23.81
N PHE A 198 1.07 -3.12 -22.60
CA PHE A 198 0.09 -3.70 -21.70
C PHE A 198 -1.31 -3.14 -21.94
N LYS A 199 -2.34 -3.90 -21.54
CA LYS A 199 -3.74 -3.49 -21.72
C LYS A 199 -4.04 -2.21 -20.97
N THR A 200 -3.65 -2.13 -19.71
CA THR A 200 -3.78 -0.96 -18.84
C THR A 200 -2.67 -0.99 -17.81
N VAL A 201 -2.10 0.17 -17.48
CA VAL A 201 -1.14 0.32 -16.39
C VAL A 201 -1.64 1.42 -15.46
N GLU A 202 -1.99 1.03 -14.25
CA GLU A 202 -2.44 1.91 -13.18
C GLU A 202 -1.29 2.17 -12.22
N ILE A 203 -0.99 3.43 -11.95
CA ILE A 203 0.06 3.86 -11.05
C ILE A 203 -0.57 4.61 -9.89
N ALA A 204 -0.65 3.96 -8.74
CA ALA A 204 -1.20 4.53 -7.52
C ALA A 204 -0.07 5.12 -6.67
N PHE A 205 -0.03 6.45 -6.63
CA PHE A 205 0.91 7.19 -5.79
C PHE A 205 0.44 7.20 -4.34
N SER A 206 1.32 6.80 -3.44
CA SER A 206 1.07 6.87 -2.01
C SER A 206 1.30 8.29 -1.51
N ILE A 207 0.30 9.16 -1.66
CA ILE A 207 0.36 10.57 -1.24
C ILE A 207 -0.56 10.75 -0.04
N ASP A 208 0.03 10.90 1.16
CA ASP A 208 -0.74 11.03 2.41
C ASP A 208 -0.95 12.48 2.83
N ASP A 209 -0.15 13.41 2.32
CA ASP A 209 -0.23 14.86 2.60
C ASP A 209 0.60 15.63 1.55
N VAL A 210 0.79 16.93 1.74
CA VAL A 210 1.54 17.82 0.85
C VAL A 210 2.69 18.53 1.57
N GLY A 211 3.74 18.90 0.82
CA GLY A 211 4.85 19.71 1.30
C GLY A 211 5.58 19.12 2.51
N ALA A 212 5.87 19.95 3.51
CA ALA A 212 6.61 19.55 4.70
C ALA A 212 5.89 18.47 5.53
N ARG A 213 4.55 18.41 5.51
CA ARG A 213 3.78 17.35 6.18
C ARG A 213 3.95 16.01 5.49
N PHE A 214 4.01 15.97 4.16
CA PHE A 214 4.36 14.77 3.41
C PHE A 214 5.75 14.26 3.78
N GLU A 215 6.77 15.15 3.78
CA GLU A 215 8.15 14.79 4.12
C GLU A 215 8.31 14.32 5.57
N TYR A 216 7.53 14.89 6.48
CA TYR A 216 7.50 14.46 7.88
C TYR A 216 6.93 13.04 8.02
N GLN A 217 5.84 12.72 7.34
CA GLN A 217 5.23 11.39 7.35
C GLN A 217 6.09 10.36 6.61
N ARG A 218 6.66 10.76 5.46
CA ARG A 218 7.45 9.91 4.56
C ARG A 218 8.93 10.31 4.60
N SER A 219 9.54 10.11 5.78
CA SER A 219 10.94 10.49 6.01
C SER A 219 11.86 9.91 4.94
N ASN A 220 12.81 10.72 4.48
CA ASN A 220 13.70 10.60 3.32
C ASN A 220 13.06 10.97 1.97
N ALA A 221 11.78 11.25 1.88
CA ALA A 221 11.20 11.81 0.66
C ALA A 221 11.47 13.33 0.58
N GLN A 222 11.55 13.83 -0.64
CA GLN A 222 11.52 15.25 -0.96
C GLN A 222 10.27 15.53 -1.78
N TRP A 223 9.42 16.42 -1.29
CA TRP A 223 8.14 16.70 -1.94
C TRP A 223 8.28 17.23 -3.36
N THR A 224 9.26 18.08 -3.60
CA THR A 224 9.57 18.63 -4.93
C THR A 224 9.97 17.56 -5.93
N GLU A 225 10.71 16.52 -5.50
CA GLU A 225 11.09 15.38 -6.34
C GLU A 225 9.87 14.55 -6.71
N VAL A 226 8.98 14.28 -5.74
CA VAL A 226 7.73 13.53 -5.97
C VAL A 226 6.83 14.28 -6.94
N CYS A 227 6.66 15.60 -6.79
CA CYS A 227 5.89 16.42 -7.72
C CYS A 227 6.48 16.37 -9.14
N ALA A 228 7.80 16.52 -9.28
CA ALA A 228 8.46 16.43 -10.58
C ALA A 228 8.26 15.06 -11.25
N ASN A 229 8.30 13.97 -10.48
CA ASN A 229 8.01 12.64 -11.00
C ASN A 229 6.54 12.51 -11.42
N ILE A 230 5.59 13.02 -10.62
CA ILE A 230 4.15 13.02 -11.00
C ILE A 230 3.95 13.74 -12.33
N GLU A 231 4.59 14.91 -12.54
CA GLU A 231 4.53 15.63 -13.82
C GLU A 231 5.08 14.78 -14.99
N ARG A 232 6.19 14.05 -14.79
CA ARG A 232 6.72 13.11 -15.80
C ARG A 232 5.73 12.00 -16.13
N PHE A 233 5.04 11.43 -15.12
CA PHE A 233 4.00 10.42 -15.33
C PHE A 233 2.77 10.99 -16.04
N GLN A 234 2.37 12.22 -15.75
CA GLN A 234 1.31 12.92 -16.49
C GLN A 234 1.69 13.15 -17.95
N ASP A 235 2.94 13.52 -18.21
CA ASP A 235 3.47 13.65 -19.58
C ASP A 235 3.44 12.31 -20.32
N MET A 236 3.83 11.22 -19.67
CA MET A 236 3.75 9.88 -20.25
C MET A 236 2.29 9.48 -20.53
N ARG A 237 1.35 9.73 -19.62
CA ARG A 237 -0.08 9.48 -19.83
C ARG A 237 -0.62 10.20 -21.06
N ARG A 238 -0.15 11.41 -21.36
CA ARG A 238 -0.54 12.14 -22.57
C ARG A 238 -0.06 11.48 -23.88
N ARG A 239 0.97 10.63 -23.80
CA ARG A 239 1.53 9.89 -24.94
C ARG A 239 1.10 8.43 -25.01
N CYS A 240 0.57 7.89 -23.92
CA CYS A 240 0.20 6.47 -23.78
C CYS A 240 -1.22 6.37 -23.18
N ASP A 241 -2.22 6.09 -24.02
CA ASP A 241 -3.64 6.07 -23.63
C ASP A 241 -3.99 4.99 -22.60
N ASN A 242 -3.13 4.00 -22.40
CA ASN A 242 -3.32 2.90 -21.46
C ASN A 242 -2.80 3.19 -20.04
N ILE A 243 -2.26 4.38 -19.78
CA ILE A 243 -1.75 4.78 -18.46
C ILE A 243 -2.84 5.48 -17.66
N GLN A 244 -3.04 5.03 -16.43
CA GLN A 244 -3.94 5.65 -15.44
C GLN A 244 -3.16 6.03 -14.20
N LEU A 245 -3.41 7.23 -13.68
CA LEU A 245 -2.73 7.74 -12.50
C LEU A 245 -3.72 7.85 -11.34
N GLN A 246 -3.35 7.34 -10.19
CA GLN A 246 -4.19 7.30 -9.00
C GLN A 246 -3.45 7.88 -7.79
N VAL A 247 -4.21 8.37 -6.81
CA VAL A 247 -3.71 8.63 -5.46
C VAL A 247 -4.28 7.58 -4.52
N CYS A 248 -3.41 6.95 -3.73
CA CYS A 248 -3.78 6.11 -2.61
C CYS A 248 -3.32 6.80 -1.33
N ALA A 249 -4.21 7.56 -0.69
CA ALA A 249 -3.94 8.26 0.55
C ALA A 249 -4.29 7.35 1.74
N THR A 250 -3.33 7.10 2.64
CA THR A 250 -3.60 6.38 3.88
C THR A 250 -3.91 7.38 4.99
N VAL A 251 -5.18 7.46 5.36
CA VAL A 251 -5.67 8.33 6.43
C VAL A 251 -5.18 7.81 7.78
N ASN A 252 -4.46 8.65 8.48
CA ASN A 252 -3.81 8.37 9.75
C ASN A 252 -3.79 9.62 10.63
N VAL A 253 -3.23 9.54 11.82
CA VAL A 253 -3.23 10.66 12.77
C VAL A 253 -2.49 11.89 12.27
N PHE A 254 -1.50 11.75 11.40
CA PHE A 254 -0.67 12.86 10.91
C PHE A 254 -1.35 13.69 9.82
N ASN A 255 -2.31 13.14 9.07
CA ASN A 255 -2.93 13.85 7.96
C ASN A 255 -4.43 14.17 8.14
N VAL A 256 -5.09 13.54 9.10
CA VAL A 256 -6.55 13.67 9.24
C VAL A 256 -7.03 15.11 9.46
N CYS A 257 -6.18 15.99 10.01
CA CYS A 257 -6.49 17.41 10.18
C CYS A 257 -6.43 18.21 8.89
N TYR A 258 -5.76 17.71 7.86
CA TYR A 258 -5.40 18.44 6.64
C TYR A 258 -5.92 17.80 5.35
N LEU A 259 -6.89 16.89 5.47
CA LEU A 259 -7.45 16.19 4.30
C LEU A 259 -8.12 17.12 3.29
N GLU A 260 -8.66 18.27 3.72
CA GLU A 260 -9.21 19.29 2.82
C GLU A 260 -8.13 19.87 1.90
N GLU A 261 -6.95 20.19 2.45
CA GLU A 261 -5.83 20.69 1.66
C GLU A 261 -5.31 19.63 0.68
N LEU A 262 -5.21 18.38 1.15
CA LEU A 262 -4.81 17.25 0.32
C LEU A 262 -5.82 17.02 -0.82
N SER A 263 -7.13 17.04 -0.53
CA SER A 263 -8.19 16.91 -1.53
C SER A 263 -8.09 17.99 -2.60
N HIS A 264 -7.92 19.25 -2.21
CA HIS A 264 -7.75 20.37 -3.15
C HIS A 264 -6.49 20.23 -4.01
N TRP A 265 -5.37 19.78 -3.42
CA TRP A 265 -4.16 19.53 -4.20
C TRP A 265 -4.37 18.41 -5.21
N ILE A 266 -5.01 17.30 -4.82
CA ILE A 266 -5.31 16.17 -5.70
C ILE A 266 -6.19 16.62 -6.89
N GLU A 267 -7.23 17.42 -6.65
CA GLU A 267 -8.09 17.96 -7.71
C GLU A 267 -7.31 18.75 -8.77
N GLN A 268 -6.29 19.50 -8.35
CA GLN A 268 -5.44 20.28 -9.26
C GLN A 268 -4.53 19.39 -10.12
N GLN A 269 -4.22 18.16 -9.68
CA GLN A 269 -3.27 17.26 -10.35
C GLN A 269 -3.90 16.36 -11.42
N GLN A 270 -5.22 16.39 -11.60
CA GLN A 270 -5.91 15.61 -12.65
C GLN A 270 -5.66 14.09 -12.58
N PHE A 271 -5.65 13.52 -11.39
CA PHE A 271 -5.63 12.07 -11.23
C PHE A 271 -6.95 11.44 -11.69
N ASP A 272 -6.87 10.22 -12.22
CA ASP A 272 -8.04 9.48 -12.71
C ASP A 272 -8.89 8.94 -11.53
N PHE A 273 -8.23 8.53 -10.43
CA PHE A 273 -8.88 8.00 -9.23
C PHE A 273 -8.19 8.47 -7.95
N VAL A 274 -8.98 8.55 -6.89
CA VAL A 274 -8.48 8.76 -5.52
C VAL A 274 -9.05 7.67 -4.63
N TYR A 275 -8.18 6.99 -3.89
CA TYR A 275 -8.55 5.99 -2.91
C TYR A 275 -8.13 6.42 -1.52
N TRP A 276 -9.10 6.66 -0.64
CA TRP A 276 -8.89 6.99 0.76
C TRP A 276 -8.86 5.71 1.59
N ASN A 277 -7.65 5.24 1.90
CA ASN A 277 -7.44 4.05 2.72
C ASN A 277 -7.44 4.41 4.21
N MET A 278 -8.00 3.54 5.07
CA MET A 278 -7.95 3.72 6.53
C MET A 278 -6.82 2.91 7.14
N MET A 279 -6.01 3.55 7.96
CA MET A 279 -4.95 2.86 8.68
C MET A 279 -5.50 1.99 9.80
N HIS A 280 -5.17 0.70 9.78
CA HIS A 280 -5.59 -0.29 10.78
C HIS A 280 -4.43 -0.86 11.59
N GLU A 281 -3.26 -1.02 10.99
CA GLU A 281 -2.03 -1.51 11.64
C GLU A 281 -1.24 -0.33 12.21
N ALA A 282 -0.36 -0.59 13.16
CA ALA A 282 0.19 0.42 14.06
C ALA A 282 -0.95 1.24 14.70
N TYR A 283 -1.82 0.54 15.43
CA TYR A 283 -3.08 1.06 15.99
C TYR A 283 -2.96 2.43 16.67
N TYR A 284 -1.80 2.74 17.25
CA TYR A 284 -1.53 4.02 17.91
C TYR A 284 -1.45 5.21 16.93
N PHE A 285 -1.31 4.96 15.62
CA PHE A 285 -1.40 5.98 14.58
C PHE A 285 -2.71 5.92 13.79
N SER A 286 -3.63 5.03 14.17
CA SER A 286 -4.98 5.01 13.62
C SER A 286 -5.82 6.15 14.17
N ILE A 287 -6.57 6.84 13.32
CA ILE A 287 -7.50 7.90 13.75
C ILE A 287 -8.60 7.39 14.68
N SER A 288 -8.89 6.08 14.64
CA SER A 288 -9.89 5.43 15.50
C SER A 288 -9.50 5.42 16.98
N THR A 289 -8.22 5.66 17.31
CA THR A 289 -7.70 5.64 18.68
C THR A 289 -7.31 7.02 19.22
N LEU A 290 -7.55 8.08 18.46
CA LEU A 290 -7.33 9.45 18.92
C LEU A 290 -8.08 9.75 20.23
N PRO A 291 -7.55 10.68 21.06
CA PRO A 291 -8.29 11.20 22.20
C PRO A 291 -9.65 11.76 21.79
N GLU A 292 -10.65 11.59 22.64
CA GLU A 292 -12.04 11.93 22.31
C GLU A 292 -12.22 13.38 21.92
N SER A 293 -11.58 14.32 22.65
CA SER A 293 -11.63 15.74 22.33
C SER A 293 -11.06 16.05 20.93
N ALA A 294 -9.96 15.39 20.57
CA ALA A 294 -9.34 15.54 19.25
C ALA A 294 -10.28 15.02 18.15
N LYS A 295 -10.91 13.84 18.34
CA LYS A 295 -11.88 13.30 17.39
C LYS A 295 -13.04 14.25 17.09
N TYR A 296 -13.63 14.85 18.13
CA TYR A 296 -14.73 15.80 17.94
C TYR A 296 -14.30 17.04 17.17
N THR A 297 -13.15 17.61 17.51
CA THR A 297 -12.62 18.80 16.83
C THR A 297 -12.34 18.50 15.35
N ILE A 298 -11.69 17.37 15.06
CA ILE A 298 -11.37 16.94 13.70
C ILE A 298 -12.67 16.64 12.93
N ALA A 299 -13.63 15.94 13.53
CA ALA A 299 -14.91 15.64 12.88
C ALA A 299 -15.68 16.93 12.49
N GLN A 300 -15.66 17.96 13.35
CA GLN A 300 -16.26 19.26 13.02
C GLN A 300 -15.53 19.90 11.83
N ARG A 301 -14.19 19.90 11.82
CA ARG A 301 -13.39 20.43 10.71
C ARG A 301 -13.73 19.72 9.40
N LEU A 302 -13.71 18.38 9.39
CA LEU A 302 -14.02 17.59 8.19
C LEU A 302 -15.46 17.80 7.68
N ARG A 303 -16.45 17.99 8.56
CA ARG A 303 -17.82 18.32 8.17
C ARG A 303 -17.94 19.68 7.49
N LEU A 304 -17.12 20.64 7.89
CA LEU A 304 -17.10 21.99 7.33
C LEU A 304 -16.19 22.13 6.10
N ALA A 305 -15.35 21.14 5.83
CA ALA A 305 -14.41 21.14 4.70
C ALA A 305 -15.15 21.35 3.36
N ARG A 306 -14.55 22.17 2.49
CA ARG A 306 -15.08 22.46 1.15
C ARG A 306 -14.44 21.55 0.12
N VAL A 307 -15.06 20.42 -0.14
CA VAL A 307 -14.57 19.39 -1.04
C VAL A 307 -15.65 18.97 -2.04
N ASN A 308 -15.26 18.31 -3.11
CA ASN A 308 -16.18 17.79 -4.11
C ASN A 308 -17.14 16.73 -3.52
N PRO A 309 -18.25 16.38 -4.20
CA PRO A 309 -19.24 15.44 -3.68
C PRO A 309 -18.73 14.03 -3.44
N GLN A 310 -17.69 13.58 -4.15
CA GLN A 310 -17.08 12.27 -3.97
C GLN A 310 -16.26 12.24 -2.68
N ASP A 311 -15.36 13.21 -2.49
CA ASP A 311 -14.58 13.34 -1.28
C ASP A 311 -15.45 13.63 -0.05
N ARG A 312 -16.57 14.32 -0.22
CA ARG A 312 -17.55 14.50 0.87
C ARG A 312 -18.03 13.16 1.43
N LYS A 313 -18.39 12.22 0.58
CA LYS A 313 -18.80 10.86 1.01
C LYS A 313 -17.68 10.13 1.73
N GLU A 314 -16.46 10.26 1.23
CA GLU A 314 -15.30 9.65 1.87
C GLU A 314 -14.99 10.30 3.23
N PHE A 315 -15.09 11.62 3.34
CA PHE A 315 -14.92 12.33 4.62
C PHE A 315 -15.94 11.91 5.66
N ASP A 316 -17.20 11.71 5.25
CA ASP A 316 -18.23 11.17 6.15
C ASP A 316 -17.86 9.76 6.63
N ARG A 317 -17.36 8.89 5.76
CA ARG A 317 -16.84 7.55 6.15
C ARG A 317 -15.61 7.63 7.07
N ILE A 318 -14.71 8.57 6.85
CA ILE A 318 -13.55 8.82 7.71
C ILE A 318 -14.02 9.26 9.10
N ILE A 319 -14.99 10.16 9.18
CA ILE A 319 -15.59 10.62 10.45
C ILE A 319 -16.22 9.44 11.19
N ASP A 320 -17.03 8.64 10.52
CA ASP A 320 -17.70 7.47 11.11
C ASP A 320 -16.67 6.45 11.64
N PHE A 321 -15.64 6.16 10.87
CA PHE A 321 -14.56 5.27 11.30
C PHE A 321 -13.82 5.83 12.54
N MET A 322 -13.51 7.12 12.54
CA MET A 322 -12.82 7.79 13.65
C MET A 322 -13.66 7.79 14.93
N LEU A 323 -14.93 8.19 14.82
CA LEU A 323 -15.84 8.29 15.98
C LEU A 323 -16.31 6.92 16.50
N GLY A 324 -16.43 5.93 15.60
CA GLY A 324 -16.81 4.55 15.97
C GLY A 324 -15.72 3.76 16.67
N GLY A 325 -14.48 4.25 16.70
CA GLY A 325 -13.36 3.58 17.35
C GLY A 325 -13.24 3.91 18.84
N VAL A 326 -12.47 3.08 19.54
CA VAL A 326 -12.20 3.28 21.00
C VAL A 326 -11.18 4.39 21.17
N SER A 327 -11.55 5.47 21.83
CA SER A 327 -10.64 6.56 22.17
C SER A 327 -9.63 6.12 23.23
N LEU A 328 -8.35 6.44 22.99
CA LEU A 328 -7.25 6.21 23.94
C LEU A 328 -6.75 7.58 24.45
N ASP A 329 -5.95 7.55 25.51
CA ASP A 329 -5.36 8.78 26.08
C ASP A 329 -4.25 9.41 25.22
N GLY A 330 -3.84 8.72 24.17
CA GLY A 330 -2.78 9.15 23.26
C GLY A 330 -1.35 8.94 23.76
N PHE A 331 -1.16 8.31 24.92
CA PHE A 331 0.18 8.12 25.51
C PHE A 331 1.12 7.36 24.56
N ASN A 332 0.70 6.18 24.08
CA ASN A 332 1.52 5.38 23.15
C ASN A 332 1.79 6.15 21.84
N MET A 333 0.79 6.84 21.31
CA MET A 333 0.94 7.67 20.11
C MET A 333 2.03 8.73 20.31
N ARG A 334 1.93 9.54 21.37
CA ARG A 334 2.92 10.60 21.67
C ARG A 334 4.31 10.04 21.92
N ARG A 335 4.41 8.91 22.64
CA ARG A 335 5.69 8.24 22.88
C ARG A 335 6.36 7.80 21.59
N GLU A 336 5.63 7.15 20.68
CA GLU A 336 6.18 6.72 19.39
C GLU A 336 6.51 7.91 18.47
N MET A 337 5.70 8.99 18.50
CA MET A 337 6.03 10.23 17.81
C MET A 337 7.35 10.83 18.33
N ALA A 338 7.52 10.92 19.65
CA ALA A 338 8.73 11.46 20.26
C ALA A 338 9.96 10.59 19.94
N ASN A 339 9.83 9.27 19.98
CA ASN A 339 10.90 8.35 19.61
C ASN A 339 11.35 8.57 18.15
N LEU A 340 10.41 8.64 17.21
CA LEU A 340 10.71 8.88 15.80
C LEU A 340 11.28 10.29 15.57
N ASP A 341 10.73 11.30 16.21
CA ASP A 341 11.21 12.69 16.12
C ASP A 341 12.66 12.79 16.60
N ARG A 342 12.96 12.22 17.77
CA ARG A 342 14.34 12.19 18.31
C ARG A 342 15.30 11.48 17.37
N ARG A 343 14.96 10.28 16.91
CA ARG A 343 15.81 9.49 16.02
C ARG A 343 16.08 10.16 14.68
N ARG A 344 15.13 10.96 14.18
CA ARG A 344 15.16 11.57 12.85
C ARG A 344 15.51 13.06 12.85
N GLY A 345 15.68 13.66 14.02
CA GLY A 345 15.89 15.10 14.16
C GLY A 345 14.70 15.92 13.66
N GLN A 346 13.49 15.37 13.73
CA GLN A 346 12.23 15.99 13.30
C GLN A 346 11.43 16.48 14.50
N ASN A 347 10.41 17.30 14.27
CA ASN A 347 9.55 17.80 15.34
C ASN A 347 8.14 18.12 14.81
N LEU A 348 7.14 17.37 15.24
CA LEU A 348 5.73 17.56 14.88
C LEU A 348 5.25 18.98 15.20
N CYS A 349 5.67 19.55 16.33
CA CYS A 349 5.25 20.92 16.71
C CYS A 349 5.66 22.00 15.69
N LYS A 350 6.70 21.75 14.89
CA LYS A 350 7.11 22.68 13.82
C LYS A 350 6.34 22.45 12.52
N VAL A 351 5.94 21.23 12.25
CA VAL A 351 5.28 20.83 10.98
C VAL A 351 3.76 20.95 11.10
N GLU A 352 3.21 20.53 12.22
CA GLU A 352 1.76 20.48 12.50
C GLU A 352 1.46 21.03 13.91
N PRO A 353 1.67 22.30 14.18
CA PRO A 353 1.55 22.88 15.53
C PRO A 353 0.13 22.74 16.11
N GLU A 354 -0.89 22.87 15.27
CA GLU A 354 -2.29 22.75 15.69
C GLU A 354 -2.62 21.31 16.13
N PHE A 355 -2.24 20.32 15.35
CA PHE A 355 -2.43 18.93 15.72
C PHE A 355 -1.62 18.54 16.94
N ALA A 356 -0.34 18.96 17.02
CA ALA A 356 0.50 18.75 18.20
C ALA A 356 -0.14 19.30 19.48
N HIS A 357 -0.69 20.51 19.42
CA HIS A 357 -1.41 21.13 20.54
C HIS A 357 -2.68 20.31 20.90
N MET A 358 -3.47 19.90 19.91
CA MET A 358 -4.71 19.14 20.09
C MET A 358 -4.52 17.80 20.83
N ILE A 359 -3.36 17.16 20.62
CA ILE A 359 -3.01 15.88 21.26
C ILE A 359 -2.08 16.04 22.46
N ASN A 360 -1.81 17.29 22.92
CA ASN A 360 -0.85 17.60 23.98
C ASN A 360 0.55 17.01 23.74
N TYR A 361 1.04 17.11 22.51
CA TYR A 361 2.41 16.75 22.16
C TYR A 361 3.32 17.98 22.27
N MET A 362 4.40 17.89 23.05
CA MET A 362 5.30 19.00 23.36
C MET A 362 6.64 18.93 22.60
N GLY A 363 6.81 17.92 21.75
CA GLY A 363 8.04 17.66 21.03
C GLY A 363 8.86 16.52 21.62
N PRO A 364 9.96 16.14 20.97
CA PRO A 364 10.91 15.19 21.54
C PRO A 364 11.67 15.85 22.68
N ASP A 365 11.69 15.23 23.88
CA ASP A 365 12.49 15.65 25.03
C ASP A 365 14.00 15.48 24.77
#